data_18d1cb422f52eb4ea28ec8c7739689bb
#
_entry.id   18d1cb422f52eb4ea28ec8c7739689bb
#
_cell.length_a   1.000
_cell.length_b   1.000
_cell.length_c   1.000
_cell.angle_alpha   90.00
_cell.angle_beta   90.00
_cell.angle_gamma   90.00
#
_symmetry.space_group_name_H-M   'P 1'
#
loop_
_entity.id
_entity.type
_entity.pdbx_description
1 polymer ?
#
loop_
_entity_poly.entity_id
_entity_poly.type
_entity_poly.pdbx_seq_one_letter_code
_entity_poly.pdbx_strand_id
1 'polypeptide(L)'
;MNSQTNKKPAGKLTNSFTHTGSSEAAIIMYGESRFGKKIEEHRQRVRSKDMGSDTFNLSQKAIRRGNLLEHPLAQYCLEELKQSCEDVTELPTDKADIHDTLPVAASCDHKMFVKDYVDIEHPITKEVIRMSGLIINEIKTDGYESGEPHRDYYCQLQHQMLCTGAQFGCITKLGPKLELEIYPYERDEEFIDELTEKVVEFWDRVERDDPYIELPETNYYVADLDQLETKDHVQFLVDQYNSLQVEKSDTEKEIEMTKKALIEVLKLCETDTGTIGGFLISNKRVEKKAKPGRWTEPTPGSHHYRFNIKPIGKIQ
;
A
#
# COMPACT_ATOMS: atom_id res chain seq x y z
N MET A 1 -4.55 -13.70 -37.45
CA MET A 1 -5.26 -13.70 -36.19
C MET A 1 -4.24 -14.07 -35.10
N ASN A 2 -3.58 -13.08 -34.51
CA ASN A 2 -2.60 -13.30 -33.46
C ASN A 2 -3.33 -13.37 -32.13
N SER A 3 -3.40 -14.55 -31.56
CA SER A 3 -3.79 -14.74 -30.16
C SER A 3 -2.72 -14.11 -29.28
N GLN A 4 -2.95 -12.87 -28.83
CA GLN A 4 -2.22 -12.33 -27.69
C GLN A 4 -2.64 -13.16 -26.47
N THR A 5 -1.82 -14.14 -26.12
CA THR A 5 -1.89 -14.78 -24.82
C THR A 5 -1.64 -13.69 -23.77
N ASN A 6 -2.67 -13.36 -22.99
CA ASN A 6 -2.54 -12.61 -21.73
C ASN A 6 -1.61 -13.43 -20.80
N LYS A 7 -0.30 -13.31 -20.98
CA LYS A 7 0.64 -13.77 -19.98
C LYS A 7 0.43 -12.90 -18.75
N LYS A 8 0.01 -13.50 -17.64
CA LYS A 8 0.11 -12.85 -16.33
C LYS A 8 1.55 -12.35 -16.18
N PRO A 9 1.75 -11.13 -15.63
CA PRO A 9 3.10 -10.65 -15.38
C PRO A 9 3.86 -11.72 -14.57
N ALA A 10 5.09 -11.99 -15.00
CA ALA A 10 5.97 -12.96 -14.38
C ALA A 10 6.10 -12.68 -12.88
N GLY A 11 6.19 -13.72 -12.08
CA GLY A 11 6.59 -13.66 -10.69
C GLY A 11 5.54 -13.29 -9.64
N LYS A 12 4.28 -12.99 -9.97
CA LYS A 12 3.29 -12.69 -8.93
C LYS A 12 2.95 -13.93 -8.11
N LEU A 13 3.21 -13.85 -6.78
CA LEU A 13 2.67 -14.78 -5.80
C LEU A 13 1.15 -14.83 -5.96
N THR A 14 0.63 -16.00 -6.30
CA THR A 14 -0.81 -16.21 -6.46
C THR A 14 -1.53 -16.41 -5.13
N ASN A 15 -0.77 -16.52 -4.02
CA ASN A 15 -1.32 -16.79 -2.70
C ASN A 15 -0.45 -16.19 -1.59
N SER A 16 -0.76 -14.96 -1.17
CA SER A 16 -0.12 -14.26 -0.04
C SER A 16 -0.66 -14.68 1.33
N PHE A 17 -1.50 -15.74 1.41
CA PHE A 17 -2.06 -16.20 2.68
C PHE A 17 -1.19 -17.23 3.41
N THR A 18 -0.06 -17.58 2.87
CA THR A 18 0.89 -18.54 3.45
C THR A 18 2.30 -17.98 3.60
N HIS A 19 2.60 -16.88 2.90
CA HIS A 19 3.92 -16.24 2.91
C HIS A 19 3.77 -14.74 2.83
N THR A 20 4.63 -14.01 3.50
CA THR A 20 4.78 -12.56 3.34
C THR A 20 5.43 -12.27 1.99
N GLY A 21 4.78 -11.49 1.16
CA GLY A 21 5.33 -10.98 -0.10
C GLY A 21 6.20 -9.75 0.11
N SER A 22 7.11 -9.47 -0.83
CA SER A 22 8.06 -8.36 -0.69
C SER A 22 7.37 -6.99 -0.58
N SER A 23 6.25 -6.78 -1.28
CA SER A 23 5.47 -5.54 -1.19
C SER A 23 4.73 -5.36 0.15
N GLU A 24 4.63 -6.42 0.94
CA GLU A 24 3.96 -6.45 2.25
C GLU A 24 4.96 -6.35 3.41
N ALA A 25 6.25 -6.61 3.13
CA ALA A 25 7.31 -6.58 4.13
C ALA A 25 7.38 -5.23 4.89
N ALA A 26 7.21 -4.10 4.20
CA ALA A 26 7.22 -2.79 4.81
C ALA A 26 6.07 -2.58 5.82
N ILE A 27 4.89 -3.18 5.58
CA ILE A 27 3.76 -3.11 6.53
C ILE A 27 4.14 -3.80 7.84
N ILE A 28 4.81 -4.96 7.73
CA ILE A 28 5.24 -5.74 8.90
C ILE A 28 6.39 -5.04 9.60
N MET A 29 7.35 -4.50 8.83
CA MET A 29 8.55 -3.85 9.38
C MET A 29 8.21 -2.57 10.14
N TYR A 30 7.33 -1.73 9.59
CA TYR A 30 7.07 -0.38 10.11
C TYR A 30 5.69 -0.18 10.74
N GLY A 31 4.83 -1.21 10.75
CA GLY A 31 3.45 -1.12 11.23
C GLY A 31 2.47 -0.57 10.18
N GLU A 32 2.96 0.20 9.21
CA GLU A 32 2.17 0.70 8.08
C GLU A 32 3.03 0.90 6.83
N SER A 33 2.41 0.87 5.65
CA SER A 33 3.05 1.19 4.38
C SER A 33 2.93 2.68 4.05
N ARG A 34 3.77 3.16 3.11
CA ARG A 34 3.68 4.53 2.54
C ARG A 34 2.29 4.90 1.98
N PHE A 35 1.45 3.91 1.74
CA PHE A 35 0.09 4.08 1.23
C PHE A 35 -0.97 4.00 2.32
N GLY A 36 -0.57 4.00 3.60
CA GLY A 36 -1.47 3.98 4.75
C GLY A 36 -2.11 2.62 5.04
N LYS A 37 -1.58 1.52 4.50
CA LYS A 37 -1.98 0.16 4.91
C LYS A 37 -1.40 -0.14 6.28
N LYS A 38 -2.27 -0.47 7.23
CA LYS A 38 -1.85 -0.79 8.58
C LYS A 38 -1.65 -2.29 8.79
N ILE A 39 -0.76 -2.64 9.70
CA ILE A 39 -0.40 -4.03 9.99
C ILE A 39 -1.60 -4.84 10.48
N GLU A 40 -2.50 -4.25 11.30
CA GLU A 40 -3.69 -4.95 11.79
C GLU A 40 -4.68 -5.26 10.66
N GLU A 41 -4.91 -4.32 9.74
CA GLU A 41 -5.74 -4.56 8.55
C GLU A 41 -5.14 -5.68 7.69
N HIS A 42 -3.81 -5.70 7.55
CA HIS A 42 -3.11 -6.75 6.82
C HIS A 42 -3.25 -8.11 7.52
N ARG A 43 -3.08 -8.17 8.85
CA ARG A 43 -3.26 -9.37 9.65
C ARG A 43 -4.67 -9.95 9.50
N GLN A 44 -5.71 -9.12 9.64
CA GLN A 44 -7.11 -9.55 9.50
C GLN A 44 -7.39 -10.12 8.10
N ARG A 45 -6.84 -9.48 7.06
CA ARG A 45 -6.98 -9.93 5.68
C ARG A 45 -6.33 -11.30 5.44
N VAL A 46 -5.11 -11.50 5.94
CA VAL A 46 -4.40 -12.78 5.84
C VAL A 46 -5.15 -13.87 6.59
N ARG A 47 -5.61 -13.59 7.80
CA ARG A 47 -6.36 -14.55 8.63
C ARG A 47 -7.71 -14.94 8.02
N SER A 48 -8.48 -13.98 7.54
CA SER A 48 -9.78 -14.26 6.91
C SER A 48 -9.65 -14.91 5.54
N LYS A 49 -8.45 -14.95 4.97
CA LYS A 49 -8.17 -15.35 3.58
C LYS A 49 -9.00 -14.55 2.57
N ASP A 50 -9.36 -13.35 2.96
CA ASP A 50 -10.10 -12.42 2.11
C ASP A 50 -9.12 -11.42 1.49
N MET A 51 -8.93 -11.54 0.17
CA MET A 51 -8.13 -10.56 -0.56
C MET A 51 -8.76 -9.17 -0.53
N GLY A 52 -10.04 -9.07 -0.16
CA GLY A 52 -10.80 -7.83 -0.23
C GLY A 52 -10.85 -7.29 -1.68
N SER A 53 -11.74 -6.39 -1.95
CA SER A 53 -11.49 -5.45 -3.03
C SER A 53 -10.39 -4.53 -2.53
N ASP A 54 -9.16 -4.65 -3.05
CA ASP A 54 -8.11 -3.68 -2.77
C ASP A 54 -8.68 -2.30 -3.08
N THR A 55 -9.23 -1.65 -2.07
CA THR A 55 -9.75 -0.28 -2.14
C THR A 55 -8.61 0.73 -2.20
N PHE A 56 -7.41 0.23 -2.53
CA PHE A 56 -6.27 1.08 -2.85
C PHE A 56 -6.60 1.86 -4.11
N ASN A 57 -6.82 3.14 -3.90
CA ASN A 57 -6.91 4.18 -4.92
C ASN A 57 -5.58 4.45 -5.66
N LEU A 58 -4.72 3.45 -5.82
CA LEU A 58 -3.72 3.51 -6.87
C LEU A 58 -4.51 3.54 -8.17
N SER A 59 -4.47 4.66 -8.86
CA SER A 59 -5.18 4.77 -10.12
C SER A 59 -4.74 3.61 -10.99
N GLN A 60 -5.67 2.90 -11.61
CA GLN A 60 -5.34 1.80 -12.55
C GLN A 60 -4.33 2.26 -13.62
N LYS A 61 -4.29 3.57 -13.91
CA LYS A 61 -3.30 4.21 -14.77
C LYS A 61 -1.89 4.14 -14.21
N ALA A 62 -1.69 4.31 -12.89
CA ALA A 62 -0.37 4.21 -12.27
C ALA A 62 0.16 2.78 -12.29
N ILE A 63 -0.70 1.80 -11.97
CA ILE A 63 -0.35 0.38 -12.05
C ILE A 63 0.01 0.00 -13.50
N ARG A 64 -0.83 0.41 -14.47
CA ARG A 64 -0.56 0.13 -15.88
C ARG A 64 0.75 0.76 -16.36
N ARG A 65 1.03 2.01 -15.93
CA ARG A 65 2.28 2.68 -16.26
C ARG A 65 3.47 1.91 -15.69
N GLY A 66 3.44 1.51 -14.41
CA GLY A 66 4.47 0.69 -13.78
C GLY A 66 4.74 -0.57 -14.60
N ASN A 67 3.72 -1.36 -14.87
CA ASN A 67 3.85 -2.62 -15.63
C ASN A 67 4.39 -2.42 -17.05
N LEU A 68 4.09 -1.30 -17.72
CA LEU A 68 4.61 -0.99 -19.06
C LEU A 68 6.08 -0.54 -19.04
N LEU A 69 6.52 0.09 -17.95
CA LEU A 69 7.87 0.62 -17.83
C LEU A 69 8.85 -0.36 -17.15
N GLU A 70 8.35 -1.39 -16.48
CA GLU A 70 9.16 -2.36 -15.75
C GLU A 70 10.26 -2.98 -16.63
N HIS A 71 9.90 -3.55 -17.79
CA HIS A 71 10.90 -4.16 -18.68
C HIS A 71 11.89 -3.14 -19.29
N PRO A 72 11.50 -1.97 -19.83
CA PRO A 72 12.45 -0.96 -20.28
C PRO A 72 13.43 -0.49 -19.19
N LEU A 73 12.98 -0.34 -17.95
CA LEU A 73 13.82 0.07 -16.84
C LEU A 73 14.77 -1.06 -16.40
N ALA A 74 14.31 -2.33 -16.46
CA ALA A 74 15.17 -3.48 -16.25
C ALA A 74 16.30 -3.53 -17.28
N GLN A 75 15.99 -3.32 -18.55
CA GLN A 75 16.97 -3.30 -19.63
C GLN A 75 17.96 -2.14 -19.46
N TYR A 76 17.49 -0.96 -19.06
CA TYR A 76 18.39 0.16 -18.76
C TYR A 76 19.42 -0.22 -17.67
N CYS A 77 18.97 -0.80 -16.55
CA CYS A 77 19.88 -1.24 -15.49
C CYS A 77 20.89 -2.29 -16.02
N LEU A 78 20.42 -3.26 -16.80
CA LEU A 78 21.27 -4.27 -17.39
C LEU A 78 22.33 -3.68 -18.32
N GLU A 79 21.97 -2.70 -19.13
CA GLU A 79 22.87 -2.00 -20.05
C GLU A 79 23.92 -1.19 -19.29
N GLU A 80 23.54 -0.48 -18.23
CA GLU A 80 24.47 0.26 -17.36
C GLU A 80 25.50 -0.68 -16.70
N LEU A 81 25.05 -1.83 -16.18
CA LEU A 81 25.99 -2.82 -15.62
C LEU A 81 26.93 -3.37 -16.67
N LYS A 82 26.46 -3.61 -17.90
CA LYS A 82 27.25 -4.12 -19.01
C LYS A 82 28.29 -3.14 -19.51
N GLN A 83 28.12 -1.85 -19.28
CA GLN A 83 29.18 -0.87 -19.59
C GLN A 83 30.45 -1.08 -18.75
N SER A 84 30.29 -1.59 -17.53
CA SER A 84 31.40 -1.83 -16.59
C SER A 84 31.88 -3.27 -16.60
N CYS A 85 31.04 -4.23 -17.00
CA CYS A 85 31.35 -5.66 -17.00
C CYS A 85 30.58 -6.38 -18.13
N GLU A 86 31.28 -7.01 -19.07
CA GLU A 86 30.65 -7.75 -20.17
C GLU A 86 29.93 -9.04 -19.68
N ASP A 87 30.40 -9.63 -18.59
CA ASP A 87 29.91 -10.91 -18.04
C ASP A 87 28.69 -10.72 -17.11
N VAL A 88 27.69 -9.94 -17.54
CA VAL A 88 26.39 -9.78 -16.87
C VAL A 88 25.33 -10.58 -17.60
N THR A 89 24.68 -11.50 -16.92
CA THR A 89 23.63 -12.36 -17.47
C THR A 89 22.31 -12.11 -16.76
N GLU A 90 21.24 -11.89 -17.54
CA GLU A 90 19.88 -11.82 -17.01
C GLU A 90 19.39 -13.22 -16.61
N LEU A 91 18.72 -13.30 -15.45
CA LEU A 91 18.16 -14.55 -14.93
C LEU A 91 16.61 -14.54 -15.00
N PRO A 92 15.98 -15.73 -15.10
CA PRO A 92 14.53 -15.83 -15.12
C PRO A 92 13.86 -15.32 -13.84
N THR A 93 12.71 -14.64 -13.98
CA THR A 93 11.85 -14.15 -12.89
C THR A 93 10.42 -14.70 -12.98
N ASP A 94 10.22 -15.79 -13.70
CA ASP A 94 8.91 -16.40 -13.95
C ASP A 94 8.32 -17.11 -12.72
N LYS A 95 9.13 -17.34 -11.69
CA LYS A 95 8.72 -17.98 -10.44
C LYS A 95 9.10 -17.11 -9.24
N ALA A 96 8.28 -17.22 -8.19
CA ALA A 96 8.62 -16.63 -6.91
C ALA A 96 9.73 -17.43 -6.23
N ASP A 97 10.64 -16.72 -5.56
CA ASP A 97 11.65 -17.30 -4.69
C ASP A 97 11.03 -17.47 -3.30
N ILE A 98 10.94 -18.71 -2.83
CA ILE A 98 10.35 -19.07 -1.53
C ILE A 98 11.48 -19.42 -0.59
N HIS A 99 11.49 -18.83 0.60
CA HIS A 99 12.49 -19.16 1.61
C HIS A 99 12.22 -20.54 2.21
N ASP A 100 13.25 -21.33 2.43
CA ASP A 100 13.11 -22.75 2.82
C ASP A 100 12.43 -22.95 4.19
N THR A 101 12.60 -22.03 5.12
CA THR A 101 12.18 -22.20 6.54
C THR A 101 11.29 -21.07 7.05
N LEU A 102 11.33 -19.89 6.45
CA LEU A 102 10.53 -18.74 6.87
C LEU A 102 9.29 -18.58 5.98
N PRO A 103 8.19 -18.07 6.52
CA PRO A 103 6.97 -17.83 5.74
C PRO A 103 7.10 -16.56 4.89
N VAL A 104 8.15 -16.46 4.08
CA VAL A 104 8.44 -15.35 3.18
C VAL A 104 8.65 -15.84 1.76
N ALA A 105 8.24 -15.04 0.79
CA ALA A 105 8.45 -15.31 -0.62
C ALA A 105 8.55 -14.02 -1.42
N ALA A 106 9.38 -14.00 -2.45
CA ALA A 106 9.65 -12.85 -3.28
C ALA A 106 9.32 -13.09 -4.75
N SER A 107 8.66 -12.13 -5.37
CA SER A 107 8.60 -12.00 -6.83
C SER A 107 9.47 -10.82 -7.20
N CYS A 108 10.65 -11.11 -7.74
CA CYS A 108 11.59 -10.08 -8.16
C CYS A 108 11.22 -9.53 -9.54
N ASP A 109 11.30 -8.23 -9.72
CA ASP A 109 11.05 -7.60 -11.02
C ASP A 109 12.15 -8.00 -12.03
N HIS A 110 13.40 -8.03 -11.57
CA HIS A 110 14.54 -8.36 -12.39
C HIS A 110 15.65 -9.02 -11.56
N LYS A 111 16.32 -10.01 -12.13
CA LYS A 111 17.48 -10.71 -11.52
C LYS A 111 18.62 -10.76 -12.53
N MET A 112 19.84 -10.50 -12.05
CA MET A 112 21.05 -10.55 -12.85
C MET A 112 22.13 -11.36 -12.12
N PHE A 113 23.02 -11.95 -12.88
CA PHE A 113 24.24 -12.58 -12.35
C PHE A 113 25.46 -11.93 -12.96
N VAL A 114 26.35 -11.43 -12.12
CA VAL A 114 27.61 -10.81 -12.47
C VAL A 114 28.73 -11.77 -12.09
N LYS A 115 29.49 -12.24 -13.09
CA LYS A 115 30.53 -13.26 -12.88
C LYS A 115 31.73 -12.69 -12.15
N ASP A 116 32.20 -11.53 -12.59
CA ASP A 116 33.35 -10.87 -11.95
C ASP A 116 32.85 -9.84 -10.93
N TYR A 117 32.88 -8.56 -11.26
CA TYR A 117 32.29 -7.50 -10.45
C TYR A 117 31.89 -6.31 -11.31
N VAL A 118 30.94 -5.52 -10.78
CA VAL A 118 30.59 -4.19 -11.27
C VAL A 118 30.69 -3.19 -10.14
N ASP A 119 31.17 -1.99 -10.45
CA ASP A 119 31.22 -0.87 -9.52
C ASP A 119 30.08 0.10 -9.88
N ILE A 120 29.15 0.35 -8.96
CA ILE A 120 28.02 1.29 -9.14
C ILE A 120 28.13 2.40 -8.10
N GLU A 121 28.17 3.64 -8.57
CA GLU A 121 28.14 4.82 -7.71
C GLU A 121 26.71 5.09 -7.25
N HIS A 122 26.50 5.23 -5.93
CA HIS A 122 25.21 5.64 -5.38
C HIS A 122 24.92 7.10 -5.77
N PRO A 123 23.75 7.41 -6.38
CA PRO A 123 23.50 8.73 -6.98
C PRO A 123 23.63 9.90 -5.99
N ILE A 124 23.34 9.69 -4.72
CA ILE A 124 23.30 10.74 -3.67
C ILE A 124 24.58 10.73 -2.82
N THR A 125 24.90 9.58 -2.19
CA THR A 125 26.04 9.50 -1.26
C THR A 125 27.40 9.53 -1.97
N LYS A 126 27.41 9.22 -3.28
CA LYS A 126 28.64 9.07 -4.11
C LYS A 126 29.52 7.92 -3.67
N GLU A 127 29.03 7.06 -2.80
CA GLU A 127 29.71 5.83 -2.45
C GLU A 127 29.65 4.84 -3.62
N VAL A 128 30.77 4.17 -3.87
CA VAL A 128 30.86 3.14 -4.91
C VAL A 128 30.69 1.77 -4.27
N ILE A 129 29.64 1.06 -4.64
CA ILE A 129 29.38 -0.31 -4.18
C ILE A 129 29.85 -1.28 -5.25
N ARG A 130 30.75 -2.18 -4.86
CA ARG A 130 31.28 -3.26 -5.73
C ARG A 130 30.42 -4.50 -5.58
N MET A 131 29.73 -4.88 -6.63
CA MET A 131 28.78 -5.97 -6.63
C MET A 131 29.20 -7.13 -7.52
N SER A 132 28.91 -8.36 -7.10
CA SER A 132 29.18 -9.60 -7.84
C SER A 132 28.15 -10.68 -7.49
N GLY A 133 28.11 -11.75 -8.28
CA GLY A 133 27.16 -12.84 -8.06
C GLY A 133 25.72 -12.47 -8.42
N LEU A 134 24.76 -12.96 -7.64
CA LEU A 134 23.34 -12.67 -7.82
C LEU A 134 23.02 -11.24 -7.37
N ILE A 135 22.44 -10.45 -8.27
CA ILE A 135 21.97 -9.09 -8.00
C ILE A 135 20.47 -9.03 -8.26
N ILE A 136 19.73 -8.55 -7.28
CA ILE A 136 18.28 -8.28 -7.40
C ILE A 136 18.10 -6.82 -7.82
N ASN A 137 17.23 -6.58 -8.79
CA ASN A 137 16.88 -5.21 -9.19
C ASN A 137 15.37 -5.00 -9.05
N GLU A 138 15.02 -4.17 -8.09
CA GLU A 138 13.66 -3.70 -7.87
C GLU A 138 13.40 -2.46 -8.72
N ILE A 139 12.28 -2.41 -9.42
CA ILE A 139 11.97 -1.35 -10.37
C ILE A 139 10.85 -0.47 -9.85
N LYS A 140 11.09 0.84 -9.82
CA LYS A 140 10.12 1.81 -9.32
C LYS A 140 9.91 2.98 -10.28
N THR A 141 8.63 3.33 -10.47
CA THR A 141 8.24 4.58 -11.10
C THR A 141 7.59 5.45 -10.03
N ASP A 142 8.33 6.44 -9.52
CA ASP A 142 7.84 7.34 -8.49
C ASP A 142 7.50 8.71 -9.10
N GLY A 143 6.22 9.07 -9.07
CA GLY A 143 5.74 10.34 -9.61
C GLY A 143 5.73 11.48 -8.59
N TYR A 144 6.18 11.26 -7.37
CA TYR A 144 6.04 12.21 -6.26
C TYR A 144 7.36 12.64 -5.65
N GLU A 145 8.34 11.74 -5.57
CA GLU A 145 9.58 11.96 -4.84
C GLU A 145 10.80 11.82 -5.74
N SER A 146 11.62 12.87 -5.79
CA SER A 146 12.98 12.83 -6.36
C SER A 146 13.98 12.40 -5.29
N GLY A 147 15.11 11.85 -5.72
CA GLY A 147 16.21 11.47 -4.83
C GLY A 147 16.04 10.10 -4.21
N GLU A 148 16.48 9.91 -2.97
CA GLU A 148 16.55 8.61 -2.29
C GLU A 148 15.25 7.80 -2.41
N PRO A 149 15.33 6.50 -2.72
CA PRO A 149 14.17 5.63 -2.71
C PRO A 149 13.51 5.59 -1.32
N HIS A 150 12.18 5.58 -1.30
CA HIS A 150 11.43 5.50 -0.04
C HIS A 150 11.82 4.23 0.75
N ARG A 151 11.83 4.32 2.07
CA ARG A 151 12.19 3.21 2.99
C ARG A 151 11.45 1.90 2.70
N ASP A 152 10.19 1.97 2.22
CA ASP A 152 9.41 0.78 1.88
C ASP A 152 10.03 0.02 0.69
N TYR A 153 10.67 0.73 -0.24
CA TYR A 153 11.35 0.11 -1.38
C TYR A 153 12.65 -0.56 -0.95
N TYR A 154 13.38 0.08 -0.03
CA TYR A 154 14.54 -0.54 0.60
C TYR A 154 14.15 -1.83 1.35
N CYS A 155 13.10 -1.77 2.17
CA CYS A 155 12.57 -2.94 2.87
C CYS A 155 12.16 -4.06 1.88
N GLN A 156 11.51 -3.69 0.78
CA GLN A 156 11.13 -4.64 -0.27
C GLN A 156 12.37 -5.32 -0.87
N LEU A 157 13.43 -4.56 -1.18
CA LEU A 157 14.67 -5.09 -1.74
C LEU A 157 15.39 -6.01 -0.74
N GLN A 158 15.52 -5.62 0.52
CA GLN A 158 16.15 -6.46 1.56
C GLN A 158 15.37 -7.76 1.78
N HIS A 159 14.03 -7.71 1.73
CA HIS A 159 13.20 -8.91 1.77
C HIS A 159 13.43 -9.83 0.55
N GLN A 160 13.61 -9.27 -0.64
CA GLN A 160 13.93 -10.06 -1.83
C GLN A 160 15.32 -10.71 -1.70
N MET A 161 16.30 -9.98 -1.15
CA MET A 161 17.62 -10.54 -0.85
C MET A 161 17.57 -11.64 0.21
N LEU A 162 16.70 -11.51 1.22
CA LEU A 162 16.43 -12.59 2.18
C LEU A 162 15.93 -13.86 1.48
N CYS A 163 14.94 -13.74 0.60
CA CYS A 163 14.33 -14.89 -0.09
C CYS A 163 15.28 -15.57 -1.10
N THR A 164 16.15 -14.80 -1.73
CA THR A 164 17.04 -15.27 -2.83
C THR A 164 18.44 -15.62 -2.39
N GLY A 165 18.87 -15.19 -1.20
CA GLY A 165 20.25 -15.30 -0.73
C GLY A 165 21.22 -14.31 -1.41
N ALA A 166 20.72 -13.34 -2.21
CA ALA A 166 21.55 -12.34 -2.86
C ALA A 166 22.25 -11.45 -1.83
N GLN A 167 23.53 -11.10 -2.12
CA GLN A 167 24.32 -10.21 -1.28
C GLN A 167 24.24 -8.75 -1.74
N PHE A 168 23.74 -8.53 -2.95
CA PHE A 168 23.64 -7.21 -3.56
C PHE A 168 22.30 -7.03 -4.23
N GLY A 169 21.84 -5.79 -4.25
CA GLY A 169 20.64 -5.40 -4.97
C GLY A 169 20.68 -3.95 -5.42
N CYS A 170 19.80 -3.63 -6.35
CA CYS A 170 19.60 -2.27 -6.84
C CYS A 170 18.13 -1.88 -6.76
N ILE A 171 17.86 -0.59 -6.63
CA ILE A 171 16.57 0.00 -6.94
C ILE A 171 16.75 0.88 -8.17
N THR A 172 16.17 0.47 -9.30
CA THR A 172 16.12 1.30 -10.51
C THR A 172 14.87 2.17 -10.45
N LYS A 173 15.05 3.48 -10.28
CA LYS A 173 13.98 4.44 -10.05
C LYS A 173 13.84 5.45 -11.17
N LEU A 174 12.65 5.55 -11.75
CA LEU A 174 12.25 6.67 -12.61
C LEU A 174 11.47 7.69 -11.76
N GLY A 175 12.08 8.84 -11.51
CA GLY A 175 11.53 9.91 -10.70
C GLY A 175 10.57 10.85 -11.45
N PRO A 176 9.97 11.84 -10.75
CA PRO A 176 8.93 12.72 -11.29
C PRO A 176 9.44 13.69 -12.37
N LYS A 177 10.73 13.97 -12.42
CA LYS A 177 11.37 14.80 -13.44
C LYS A 177 11.97 13.99 -14.58
N LEU A 178 11.62 12.69 -14.66
CA LEU A 178 12.18 11.72 -15.61
C LEU A 178 13.65 11.41 -15.35
N GLU A 179 14.16 11.73 -14.16
CA GLU A 179 15.46 11.26 -13.71
C GLU A 179 15.41 9.73 -13.54
N LEU A 180 16.36 9.06 -14.18
CA LEU A 180 16.48 7.62 -14.12
C LEU A 180 17.80 7.28 -13.44
N GLU A 181 17.71 6.69 -12.26
CA GLU A 181 18.83 6.46 -11.37
C GLU A 181 18.83 5.01 -10.87
N ILE A 182 20.01 4.47 -10.63
CA ILE A 182 20.23 3.15 -10.04
C ILE A 182 20.85 3.35 -8.67
N TYR A 183 20.16 2.88 -7.64
CA TYR A 183 20.58 2.94 -6.25
C TYR A 183 21.08 1.56 -5.84
N PRO A 184 22.40 1.35 -5.69
CA PRO A 184 22.98 0.09 -5.28
C PRO A 184 22.89 -0.07 -3.76
N TYR A 185 22.69 -1.30 -3.30
CA TYR A 185 22.65 -1.66 -1.87
C TYR A 185 23.34 -2.99 -1.63
N GLU A 186 24.01 -3.09 -0.51
CA GLU A 186 24.45 -4.35 0.05
C GLU A 186 23.31 -4.99 0.89
N ARG A 187 23.42 -6.29 1.08
CA ARG A 187 22.55 -7.01 2.01
C ARG A 187 22.83 -6.54 3.43
N ASP A 188 21.80 -6.08 4.11
CA ASP A 188 21.84 -5.57 5.48
C ASP A 188 21.36 -6.67 6.43
N GLU A 189 22.30 -7.39 7.03
CA GLU A 189 21.96 -8.53 7.89
C GLU A 189 21.24 -8.08 9.16
N GLU A 190 21.58 -6.92 9.74
CA GLU A 190 20.90 -6.41 10.94
C GLU A 190 19.43 -6.07 10.63
N PHE A 191 19.19 -5.41 9.50
CA PHE A 191 17.85 -5.12 9.03
C PHE A 191 17.05 -6.39 8.71
N ILE A 192 17.68 -7.38 8.07
CA ILE A 192 17.07 -8.66 7.72
C ILE A 192 16.73 -9.47 8.96
N ASP A 193 17.58 -9.46 9.97
CA ASP A 193 17.31 -10.13 11.24
C ASP A 193 16.08 -9.51 11.93
N GLU A 194 16.01 -8.17 12.03
CA GLU A 194 14.85 -7.46 12.57
C GLU A 194 13.55 -7.76 11.76
N LEU A 195 13.65 -7.73 10.43
CA LEU A 195 12.52 -8.06 9.56
C LEU A 195 12.06 -9.50 9.78
N THR A 196 12.99 -10.44 9.92
CA THR A 196 12.71 -11.85 10.16
C THR A 196 11.96 -12.06 11.47
N GLU A 197 12.41 -11.43 12.55
CA GLU A 197 11.75 -11.49 13.86
C GLU A 197 10.30 -10.97 13.76
N LYS A 198 10.11 -9.82 13.12
CA LYS A 198 8.78 -9.22 12.92
C LYS A 198 7.87 -10.08 12.03
N VAL A 199 8.41 -10.73 11.01
CA VAL A 199 7.64 -11.64 10.16
C VAL A 199 7.20 -12.87 10.95
N VAL A 200 8.08 -13.46 11.74
CA VAL A 200 7.72 -14.61 12.59
C VAL A 200 6.65 -14.22 13.61
N GLU A 201 6.81 -13.06 14.27
CA GLU A 201 5.80 -12.53 15.19
C GLU A 201 4.46 -12.29 14.47
N PHE A 202 4.47 -11.71 13.28
CA PHE A 202 3.27 -11.45 12.49
C PHE A 202 2.48 -12.75 12.21
N TRP A 203 3.16 -13.81 11.76
CA TRP A 203 2.51 -15.07 11.46
C TRP A 203 2.00 -15.80 12.72
N ASP A 204 2.73 -15.70 13.81
CA ASP A 204 2.29 -16.22 15.11
C ASP A 204 1.01 -15.48 15.60
N ARG A 205 0.93 -14.14 15.43
CA ARG A 205 -0.29 -13.38 15.71
C ARG A 205 -1.44 -13.72 14.77
N VAL A 206 -1.17 -13.99 13.49
CA VAL A 206 -2.19 -14.47 12.54
C VAL A 206 -2.76 -15.81 13.00
N GLU A 207 -1.92 -16.75 13.43
CA GLU A 207 -2.34 -18.07 13.89
C GLU A 207 -3.16 -18.00 15.18
N ARG A 208 -2.68 -17.25 16.17
CA ARG A 208 -3.33 -17.11 17.50
C ARG A 208 -4.53 -16.15 17.51
N ASP A 209 -4.78 -15.43 16.43
CA ASP A 209 -5.76 -14.32 16.37
C ASP A 209 -5.47 -13.21 17.38
N ASP A 210 -4.20 -12.89 17.53
CA ASP A 210 -3.73 -11.85 18.44
C ASP A 210 -3.62 -10.51 17.68
N PRO A 211 -4.50 -9.52 17.92
CA PRO A 211 -4.49 -8.27 17.20
C PRO A 211 -3.32 -7.37 17.60
N TYR A 212 -2.85 -6.56 16.63
CA TYR A 212 -1.99 -5.42 16.92
C TYR A 212 -2.85 -4.31 17.54
N ILE A 213 -2.62 -4.05 18.81
CA ILE A 213 -3.28 -2.93 19.48
C ILE A 213 -2.52 -1.67 19.06
N GLU A 214 -3.17 -0.81 18.27
CA GLU A 214 -2.65 0.54 18.06
C GLU A 214 -2.68 1.29 19.39
N LEU A 215 -1.57 1.31 20.07
CA LEU A 215 -1.38 2.33 21.10
C LEU A 215 -1.33 3.67 20.36
N PRO A 216 -2.16 4.65 20.71
CA PRO A 216 -2.09 5.95 20.09
C PRO A 216 -0.65 6.45 20.18
N GLU A 217 -0.09 6.95 19.05
CA GLU A 217 1.21 7.62 19.02
C GLU A 217 1.14 8.85 19.93
N THR A 218 1.34 8.62 21.18
CA THR A 218 1.48 9.69 22.14
C THR A 218 2.90 9.62 22.67
N ASN A 219 3.68 10.67 22.44
CA ASN A 219 4.89 10.99 23.18
C ASN A 219 4.58 11.23 24.69
N TYR A 220 3.55 10.57 25.20
CA TYR A 220 3.12 10.66 26.57
C TYR A 220 3.52 9.39 27.30
N TYR A 221 4.03 9.58 28.49
CA TYR A 221 4.22 8.52 29.47
C TYR A 221 2.87 7.78 29.63
N VAL A 222 2.83 6.51 29.23
CA VAL A 222 1.64 5.67 29.42
C VAL A 222 1.58 5.33 30.90
N ALA A 223 0.71 6.02 31.63
CA ALA A 223 0.47 5.72 33.03
C ALA A 223 -0.30 4.40 33.14
N ASP A 224 0.14 3.52 34.02
CA ASP A 224 -0.62 2.34 34.43
C ASP A 224 -1.81 2.80 35.29
N LEU A 225 -2.98 2.93 34.66
CA LEU A 225 -4.19 3.41 35.32
C LEU A 225 -4.78 2.39 36.31
N ASP A 226 -4.36 1.13 36.24
CA ASP A 226 -4.75 0.10 37.22
C ASP A 226 -4.14 0.34 38.61
N GLN A 227 -3.11 1.16 38.67
CA GLN A 227 -2.44 1.58 39.94
C GLN A 227 -3.12 2.78 40.60
N LEU A 228 -4.12 3.39 39.96
CA LEU A 228 -4.81 4.55 40.53
C LEU A 228 -5.85 4.12 41.58
N GLU A 229 -5.96 4.91 42.66
CA GLU A 229 -7.06 4.74 43.64
C GLU A 229 -8.43 4.90 43.00
N THR A 230 -8.53 5.60 41.86
CA THR A 230 -9.79 5.88 41.10
C THR A 230 -9.98 4.95 39.91
N LYS A 231 -9.30 3.80 39.84
CA LYS A 231 -9.36 2.88 38.70
C LYS A 231 -10.77 2.46 38.30
N ASP A 232 -11.63 2.19 39.31
CA ASP A 232 -13.02 1.78 39.05
C ASP A 232 -13.84 2.89 38.36
N HIS A 233 -13.56 4.15 38.72
CA HIS A 233 -14.19 5.29 38.03
C HIS A 233 -13.66 5.45 36.60
N VAL A 234 -12.34 5.26 36.40
CA VAL A 234 -11.75 5.28 35.05
C VAL A 234 -12.34 4.16 34.20
N GLN A 235 -12.43 2.94 34.73
CA GLN A 235 -13.05 1.81 34.04
C GLN A 235 -14.50 2.11 33.64
N PHE A 236 -15.30 2.65 34.57
CA PHE A 236 -16.67 3.08 34.27
C PHE A 236 -16.72 4.09 33.11
N LEU A 237 -15.83 5.08 33.09
CA LEU A 237 -15.77 6.05 31.98
C LEU A 237 -15.40 5.41 30.64
N VAL A 238 -14.47 4.45 30.64
CA VAL A 238 -14.10 3.69 29.45
C VAL A 238 -15.29 2.87 28.93
N ASP A 239 -16.01 2.18 29.81
CA ASP A 239 -17.18 1.38 29.43
C ASP A 239 -18.30 2.26 28.90
N GLN A 240 -18.52 3.42 29.54
CA GLN A 240 -19.50 4.40 29.06
C GLN A 240 -19.11 4.95 27.67
N TYR A 241 -17.83 5.30 27.46
CA TYR A 241 -17.36 5.76 26.18
C TYR A 241 -17.56 4.72 25.08
N ASN A 242 -17.19 3.46 25.35
CA ASN A 242 -17.37 2.36 24.39
C ASN A 242 -18.85 2.14 24.05
N SER A 243 -19.73 2.19 25.05
CA SER A 243 -21.19 2.09 24.84
C SER A 243 -21.72 3.21 23.93
N LEU A 244 -21.28 4.46 24.18
CA LEU A 244 -21.65 5.60 23.35
C LEU A 244 -21.11 5.53 21.92
N GLN A 245 -19.93 4.93 21.72
CA GLN A 245 -19.38 4.70 20.37
C GLN A 245 -20.22 3.67 19.58
N VAL A 246 -20.67 2.61 20.24
CA VAL A 246 -21.58 1.63 19.63
C VAL A 246 -22.91 2.30 19.26
N GLU A 247 -23.53 3.03 20.18
CA GLU A 247 -24.77 3.76 19.95
C GLU A 247 -24.65 4.77 18.80
N LYS A 248 -23.52 5.51 18.73
CA LYS A 248 -23.20 6.40 17.62
C LYS A 248 -23.16 5.65 16.29
N SER A 249 -22.46 4.50 16.24
CA SER A 249 -22.36 3.69 15.02
C SER A 249 -23.71 3.19 14.54
N ASP A 250 -24.57 2.75 15.46
CA ASP A 250 -25.90 2.25 15.13
C ASP A 250 -26.82 3.39 14.67
N THR A 251 -26.72 4.54 15.33
CA THR A 251 -27.46 5.76 14.91
C THR A 251 -27.02 6.20 13.50
N GLU A 252 -25.73 6.16 13.17
CA GLU A 252 -25.24 6.47 11.82
C GLU A 252 -25.78 5.50 10.76
N LYS A 253 -25.91 4.21 11.08
CA LYS A 253 -26.54 3.21 10.19
C LYS A 253 -28.02 3.51 9.98
N GLU A 254 -28.75 3.84 11.05
CA GLU A 254 -30.16 4.21 10.97
C GLU A 254 -30.38 5.47 10.13
N ILE A 255 -29.53 6.49 10.30
CA ILE A 255 -29.53 7.70 9.47
C ILE A 255 -29.36 7.36 7.99
N GLU A 256 -28.39 6.51 7.64
CA GLU A 256 -28.18 6.11 6.25
C GLU A 256 -29.34 5.28 5.68
N MET A 257 -29.95 4.41 6.46
CA MET A 257 -31.12 3.65 6.05
C MET A 257 -32.33 4.59 5.80
N THR A 258 -32.58 5.51 6.73
CA THR A 258 -33.65 6.51 6.61
C THR A 258 -33.46 7.42 5.40
N LYS A 259 -32.23 7.87 5.18
CA LYS A 259 -31.86 8.67 4.01
C LYS A 259 -32.09 7.92 2.70
N LYS A 260 -31.73 6.64 2.62
CA LYS A 260 -32.03 5.80 1.44
C LYS A 260 -33.54 5.69 1.20
N ALA A 261 -34.33 5.45 2.26
CA ALA A 261 -35.78 5.37 2.14
C ALA A 261 -36.38 6.68 1.62
N LEU A 262 -35.94 7.83 2.11
CA LEU A 262 -36.42 9.15 1.64
C LEU A 262 -36.01 9.42 0.16
N ILE A 263 -34.84 8.98 -0.28
CA ILE A 263 -34.47 9.06 -1.67
C ILE A 263 -35.38 8.21 -2.57
N GLU A 264 -35.72 7.01 -2.13
CA GLU A 264 -36.67 6.16 -2.88
C GLU A 264 -38.05 6.80 -2.99
N VAL A 265 -38.57 7.45 -1.93
CA VAL A 265 -39.83 8.21 -1.98
C VAL A 265 -39.76 9.35 -3.01
N LEU A 266 -38.65 10.10 -3.03
CA LEU A 266 -38.45 11.16 -4.06
C LEU A 266 -38.46 10.58 -5.48
N LYS A 267 -37.81 9.43 -5.70
CA LYS A 267 -37.82 8.73 -7.00
C LYS A 267 -39.23 8.29 -7.41
N LEU A 268 -40.01 7.73 -6.48
CA LEU A 268 -41.40 7.33 -6.73
C LEU A 268 -42.28 8.54 -7.11
N CYS A 269 -41.96 9.72 -6.58
CA CYS A 269 -42.64 10.98 -6.94
C CYS A 269 -42.05 11.65 -8.18
N GLU A 270 -41.09 11.01 -8.87
CA GLU A 270 -40.41 11.53 -10.06
C GLU A 270 -39.81 12.93 -9.85
N THR A 271 -39.29 13.18 -8.64
CA THR A 271 -38.72 14.49 -8.25
C THR A 271 -37.46 14.36 -7.44
N ASP A 272 -36.59 15.36 -7.56
CA ASP A 272 -35.36 15.48 -6.72
C ASP A 272 -35.62 16.33 -5.46
N THR A 273 -36.82 16.88 -5.28
CA THR A 273 -37.12 17.81 -4.19
C THR A 273 -38.58 17.70 -3.76
N GLY A 274 -38.80 17.61 -2.47
CA GLY A 274 -40.15 17.57 -1.89
C GLY A 274 -40.25 18.32 -0.56
N THR A 275 -41.45 18.65 -0.14
CA THR A 275 -41.69 19.30 1.15
C THR A 275 -42.71 18.49 1.97
N ILE A 276 -42.45 18.33 3.26
CA ILE A 276 -43.33 17.67 4.21
C ILE A 276 -43.12 18.23 5.62
N GLY A 277 -44.19 18.51 6.36
CA GLY A 277 -44.12 18.91 7.75
C GLY A 277 -43.24 20.13 8.05
N GLY A 278 -43.12 21.07 7.11
CA GLY A 278 -42.25 22.24 7.26
C GLY A 278 -40.76 21.98 6.96
N PHE A 279 -40.42 20.83 6.34
CA PHE A 279 -39.08 20.50 5.91
C PHE A 279 -39.01 20.40 4.38
N LEU A 280 -37.89 20.86 3.83
CA LEU A 280 -37.49 20.68 2.44
C LEU A 280 -36.51 19.51 2.36
N ILE A 281 -36.89 18.47 1.62
CA ILE A 281 -36.03 17.32 1.33
C ILE A 281 -35.53 17.47 -0.11
N SER A 282 -34.23 17.32 -0.32
CA SER A 282 -33.63 17.39 -1.68
C SER A 282 -32.49 16.40 -1.88
N ASN A 283 -32.48 15.76 -3.07
CA ASN A 283 -31.42 14.88 -3.54
C ASN A 283 -30.93 15.36 -4.91
N LYS A 284 -30.31 16.53 -4.91
CA LYS A 284 -29.92 17.19 -6.18
C LYS A 284 -28.60 16.64 -6.72
N ARG A 285 -28.56 16.43 -8.02
CA ARG A 285 -27.31 16.16 -8.74
C ARG A 285 -26.38 17.37 -8.64
N VAL A 286 -25.17 17.15 -8.13
CA VAL A 286 -24.12 18.17 -8.08
C VAL A 286 -23.06 17.83 -9.10
N GLU A 287 -22.91 18.68 -10.09
CA GLU A 287 -21.84 18.55 -11.09
C GLU A 287 -20.57 19.24 -10.56
N LYS A 288 -19.51 18.48 -10.46
CA LYS A 288 -18.19 19.07 -10.26
C LYS A 288 -17.74 19.59 -11.63
N LYS A 289 -17.60 20.91 -11.75
CA LYS A 289 -16.95 21.52 -12.92
C LYS A 289 -15.53 20.93 -13.02
N ALA A 290 -15.19 20.48 -14.24
CA ALA A 290 -13.82 20.06 -14.52
C ALA A 290 -12.88 21.21 -14.15
N LYS A 291 -11.92 20.94 -13.26
CA LYS A 291 -10.84 21.91 -13.04
C LYS A 291 -9.96 21.88 -14.28
N PRO A 292 -9.60 23.02 -14.89
CA PRO A 292 -8.65 23.04 -15.96
C PRO A 292 -7.34 22.46 -15.44
N GLY A 293 -7.02 21.24 -15.90
CA GLY A 293 -5.79 20.56 -15.54
C GLY A 293 -4.61 21.22 -16.21
N ARG A 294 -3.58 21.48 -15.45
CA ARG A 294 -2.27 21.85 -15.99
C ARG A 294 -1.73 20.60 -16.70
N TRP A 295 -1.92 20.53 -18.05
CA TRP A 295 -1.37 19.47 -18.93
C TRP A 295 -1.79 18.00 -18.66
N THR A 296 -2.96 17.75 -18.12
CA THR A 296 -3.58 16.42 -18.09
C THR A 296 -4.84 16.44 -18.95
N GLU A 297 -5.13 15.32 -19.65
CA GLU A 297 -6.42 15.17 -20.35
C GLU A 297 -7.56 15.54 -19.39
N PRO A 298 -8.59 16.27 -19.88
CA PRO A 298 -9.73 16.64 -19.05
C PRO A 298 -10.32 15.36 -18.44
N THR A 299 -10.34 15.30 -17.12
CA THR A 299 -11.06 14.22 -16.43
C THR A 299 -12.54 14.40 -16.73
N PRO A 300 -13.27 13.37 -17.19
CA PRO A 300 -14.70 13.47 -17.40
C PRO A 300 -15.35 14.00 -16.14
N GLY A 301 -16.24 14.98 -16.29
CA GLY A 301 -16.93 15.60 -15.16
C GLY A 301 -17.60 14.52 -14.30
N SER A 302 -17.25 14.43 -13.04
CA SER A 302 -17.93 13.53 -12.09
C SER A 302 -19.14 14.24 -11.50
N HIS A 303 -20.23 13.53 -11.35
CA HIS A 303 -21.40 14.03 -10.64
C HIS A 303 -21.63 13.19 -9.38
N HIS A 304 -22.12 13.82 -8.34
CA HIS A 304 -22.61 13.14 -7.14
C HIS A 304 -23.94 13.75 -6.72
N TYR A 305 -24.74 12.97 -6.03
CA TYR A 305 -25.98 13.47 -5.46
C TYR A 305 -25.71 14.00 -4.05
N ARG A 306 -26.27 15.17 -3.74
CA ARG A 306 -26.25 15.74 -2.40
C ARG A 306 -27.66 15.66 -1.81
N PHE A 307 -27.82 14.80 -0.82
CA PHE A 307 -29.04 14.70 -0.04
C PHE A 307 -29.01 15.76 1.09
N ASN A 308 -30.10 16.50 1.24
CA ASN A 308 -30.26 17.49 2.31
C ASN A 308 -31.70 17.51 2.82
N ILE A 309 -31.83 17.75 4.12
CA ILE A 309 -33.10 18.10 4.79
C ILE A 309 -32.89 19.44 5.48
N LYS A 310 -33.73 20.42 5.18
CA LYS A 310 -33.65 21.74 5.79
C LYS A 310 -35.02 22.16 6.29
N PRO A 311 -35.14 22.76 7.50
CA PRO A 311 -36.36 23.41 7.91
C PRO A 311 -36.68 24.57 6.98
N ILE A 312 -37.95 24.68 6.58
CA ILE A 312 -38.43 25.84 5.83
C ILE A 312 -38.77 26.89 6.89
N GLY A 313 -37.99 27.98 6.94
CA GLY A 313 -38.29 29.10 7.81
C GLY A 313 -39.73 29.59 7.55
N LYS A 314 -40.46 30.00 8.62
CA LYS A 314 -41.78 30.58 8.47
C LYS A 314 -41.71 31.69 7.42
N ILE A 315 -42.39 31.48 6.29
CA ILE A 315 -42.65 32.56 5.34
C ILE A 315 -43.50 33.55 6.09
N GLN A 316 -42.96 34.72 6.43
CA GLN A 316 -43.72 35.86 6.96
C GLN A 316 -44.55 36.45 5.85
#